data_633cbf582df702fbd9c95a0bd21a17b3
#
_entry.id   633cbf582df702fbd9c95a0bd21a17b3
#
_cell.length_a   1.000
_cell.length_b   1.000
_cell.length_c   1.000
_cell.angle_alpha   90.00
_cell.angle_beta   90.00
_cell.angle_gamma   90.00
#
_symmetry.space_group_name_H-M   'P 1'
#
loop_
_entity.id
_entity.type
_entity.pdbx_description
1 polymer ?
#
loop_
_entity_poly.entity_id
_entity_poly.type
_entity_poly.pdbx_seq_one_letter_code
_entity_poly.pdbx_strand_id
1 'polypeptide(L)'
;MQGSYISRRRFIGIAGMSALAVAGFGLTGCGSSNSSTDTTSAGTSGASAEKKALAGTITAVGSTALQPVCEAAAEQFMQENPGVQITVQGGGSGQGITQITQGAVQIGNSDVFAESKVKDSSDLTKITDNKVCIVGMGPIVNSDVTVDDIKLDDLKKIFMGEITNWSEVGGADEPITVINRASGSGTRATFEDAVLAGDKVPDSFKPQEQDSSGTAAKMVASTPGAISYVAFSYYDNSFKALKVDGVEPNEKNVEDNSWKIWSYEHMYVSTSADEATKAFIEYMMGDEVQGGLVEQQGYIPMSGMKVEKDASGKVTNK
;
A
#
# COMPACT_ATOMS: atom_id res chain seq x y z
N MET A 1 19.62 26.06 0.40
CA MET A 1 18.19 26.41 0.61
C MET A 1 17.59 25.22 1.35
N GLN A 2 17.21 25.43 2.62
CA GLN A 2 16.69 24.36 3.46
C GLN A 2 15.23 24.07 3.04
N GLY A 3 15.00 22.89 2.48
CA GLY A 3 13.66 22.36 2.27
C GLY A 3 13.12 21.83 3.60
N SER A 4 12.13 22.50 4.17
CA SER A 4 11.48 22.08 5.41
C SER A 4 10.53 20.92 5.14
N TYR A 5 10.89 19.73 5.57
CA TYR A 5 9.97 18.61 5.67
C TYR A 5 8.98 18.85 6.82
N ILE A 6 7.72 19.04 6.48
CA ILE A 6 6.65 19.28 7.44
C ILE A 6 6.19 17.96 8.02
N SER A 7 6.53 17.71 9.28
CA SER A 7 5.96 16.62 10.08
C SER A 7 4.44 16.78 10.22
N ARG A 8 3.66 15.86 9.63
CA ARG A 8 2.20 15.85 9.68
C ARG A 8 1.67 14.76 10.61
N ARG A 9 1.87 14.95 11.92
CA ARG A 9 1.05 14.27 12.94
C ARG A 9 0.36 15.32 13.80
N ARG A 10 -0.82 15.77 13.38
CA ARG A 10 -1.77 16.46 14.26
C ARG A 10 -3.05 15.63 14.32
N PHE A 11 -3.16 14.80 15.35
CA PHE A 11 -4.44 14.26 15.77
C PHE A 11 -5.25 15.40 16.38
N ILE A 12 -6.34 15.78 15.72
CA ILE A 12 -7.35 16.69 16.28
C ILE A 12 -8.37 15.83 17.02
N GLY A 13 -8.26 15.79 18.35
CA GLY A 13 -9.31 15.26 19.19
C GLY A 13 -10.47 16.24 19.25
N ILE A 14 -11.63 15.85 18.73
CA ILE A 14 -12.89 16.55 18.92
C ILE A 14 -13.62 15.88 20.09
N ALA A 15 -13.68 16.59 21.22
CA ALA A 15 -14.52 16.25 22.36
C ALA A 15 -15.96 16.71 22.05
N GLY A 16 -16.86 15.78 21.79
CA GLY A 16 -18.28 16.04 21.63
C GLY A 16 -19.01 16.00 22.97
N MET A 17 -19.61 17.11 23.40
CA MET A 17 -20.49 17.24 24.55
C MET A 17 -21.86 16.65 24.22
N SER A 18 -22.31 15.70 25.03
CA SER A 18 -23.67 15.18 25.07
C SER A 18 -24.61 16.17 25.77
N ALA A 19 -25.75 16.48 25.16
CA ALA A 19 -26.88 17.10 25.85
C ALA A 19 -28.11 16.17 25.73
N LEU A 20 -28.51 15.61 26.87
CA LEU A 20 -29.76 14.92 27.07
C LEU A 20 -30.91 15.93 27.20
N ALA A 21 -32.00 15.71 26.48
CA ALA A 21 -33.29 16.29 26.81
C ALA A 21 -34.39 15.23 26.73
N VAL A 22 -34.98 14.93 27.87
CA VAL A 22 -36.13 14.06 28.11
C VAL A 22 -37.36 14.95 28.28
N ALA A 23 -38.48 14.60 27.67
CA ALA A 23 -39.90 14.79 28.04
C ALA A 23 -40.78 14.61 26.78
N GLY A 24 -41.88 13.98 26.81
CA GLY A 24 -42.82 13.50 27.77
C GLY A 24 -44.09 12.98 27.09
N PHE A 25 -44.77 12.18 27.77
CA PHE A 25 -46.02 11.46 27.51
C PHE A 25 -47.15 12.21 26.77
N GLY A 26 -48.00 11.46 26.03
CA GLY A 26 -49.35 11.85 25.60
C GLY A 26 -50.11 10.74 24.92
N LEU A 27 -50.88 9.95 25.68
CA LEU A 27 -51.90 9.00 25.24
C LEU A 27 -53.24 9.72 24.98
N THR A 28 -54.04 9.12 24.12
CA THR A 28 -55.53 9.16 23.85
C THR A 28 -55.83 9.64 22.46
N GLY A 29 -56.74 9.06 21.71
CA GLY A 29 -57.85 8.20 21.89
C GLY A 29 -58.57 7.92 20.55
N CYS A 30 -59.34 6.86 20.49
CA CYS A 30 -60.17 6.40 19.39
C CYS A 30 -61.22 7.39 18.92
N GLY A 31 -61.60 7.30 17.62
CA GLY A 31 -62.81 7.89 17.09
C GLY A 31 -63.05 7.57 15.63
N SER A 32 -63.96 6.62 15.36
CA SER A 32 -64.50 6.32 14.04
C SER A 32 -65.33 7.46 13.45
N SER A 33 -65.26 7.68 12.14
CA SER A 33 -66.42 7.61 11.21
C SER A 33 -66.15 8.23 9.84
N ASN A 34 -66.38 7.47 8.89
CA ASN A 34 -66.81 7.56 7.49
C ASN A 34 -67.06 8.95 6.90
N SER A 35 -66.47 9.27 5.74
CA SER A 35 -67.22 9.73 4.54
C SER A 35 -66.25 9.89 3.36
N SER A 36 -66.71 9.34 2.24
CA SER A 36 -66.12 9.35 0.90
C SER A 36 -65.97 10.75 0.31
N THR A 37 -64.92 11.03 -0.42
CA THR A 37 -64.99 11.80 -1.68
C THR A 37 -63.72 11.53 -2.52
N ASP A 38 -63.92 11.06 -3.73
CA ASP A 38 -62.97 10.92 -4.81
C ASP A 38 -62.26 12.23 -5.10
N THR A 39 -60.93 12.19 -5.21
CA THR A 39 -60.18 13.09 -6.09
C THR A 39 -58.95 12.38 -6.59
N THR A 40 -58.96 12.01 -7.85
CA THR A 40 -57.86 11.47 -8.64
C THR A 40 -56.73 12.49 -8.69
N SER A 41 -55.63 12.20 -8.03
CA SER A 41 -54.34 12.87 -8.25
C SER A 41 -53.32 11.81 -8.63
N ALA A 42 -52.98 11.80 -9.92
CA ALA A 42 -51.84 11.01 -10.43
C ALA A 42 -50.55 11.54 -9.81
N GLY A 43 -50.17 10.97 -8.68
CA GLY A 43 -48.86 11.13 -8.09
C GLY A 43 -47.91 10.19 -8.79
N THR A 44 -47.06 10.74 -9.65
CA THR A 44 -45.88 10.06 -10.18
C THR A 44 -45.02 9.62 -9.00
N SER A 45 -45.17 8.39 -8.57
CA SER A 45 -44.21 7.74 -7.65
C SER A 45 -42.89 7.56 -8.41
N GLY A 46 -42.03 8.55 -8.32
CA GLY A 46 -40.62 8.32 -8.54
C GLY A 46 -40.13 7.29 -7.53
N ALA A 47 -40.06 6.03 -7.96
CA ALA A 47 -39.39 5.00 -7.21
C ALA A 47 -37.90 5.41 -7.14
N SER A 48 -37.55 6.13 -6.08
CA SER A 48 -36.17 6.21 -5.63
C SER A 48 -35.82 4.77 -5.29
N ALA A 49 -35.06 4.10 -6.15
CA ALA A 49 -34.50 2.80 -5.83
C ALA A 49 -33.63 3.03 -4.58
N GLU A 50 -34.10 2.57 -3.42
CA GLU A 50 -33.29 2.51 -2.22
C GLU A 50 -32.02 1.72 -2.59
N LYS A 51 -30.90 2.39 -2.65
CA LYS A 51 -29.61 1.75 -2.87
C LYS A 51 -29.44 0.77 -1.72
N LYS A 52 -29.54 -0.54 -1.98
CA LYS A 52 -29.37 -1.58 -0.97
C LYS A 52 -28.09 -1.30 -0.21
N ALA A 53 -28.19 -1.18 1.10
CA ALA A 53 -27.03 -0.91 1.95
C ALA A 53 -25.98 -2.00 1.73
N LEU A 54 -24.76 -1.58 1.44
CA LEU A 54 -23.63 -2.49 1.22
C LEU A 54 -23.29 -3.18 2.54
N ALA A 55 -23.10 -4.50 2.51
CA ALA A 55 -22.71 -5.29 3.67
C ALA A 55 -21.81 -6.45 3.27
N GLY A 56 -20.86 -6.78 4.12
CA GLY A 56 -19.93 -7.89 3.90
C GLY A 56 -18.71 -7.84 4.82
N THR A 57 -17.90 -8.90 4.75
CA THR A 57 -16.61 -8.97 5.46
C THR A 57 -15.51 -9.18 4.44
N ILE A 58 -14.50 -8.32 4.46
CA ILE A 58 -13.35 -8.33 3.56
C ILE A 58 -12.09 -8.56 4.39
N THR A 59 -11.32 -9.57 4.02
CA THR A 59 -9.97 -9.77 4.53
C THR A 59 -9.00 -9.51 3.39
N ALA A 60 -8.15 -8.50 3.55
CA ALA A 60 -7.08 -8.16 2.61
C ALA A 60 -5.73 -8.55 3.24
N VAL A 61 -4.97 -9.40 2.56
CA VAL A 61 -3.70 -9.94 3.08
C VAL A 61 -2.59 -9.75 2.06
N GLY A 62 -1.38 -9.42 2.52
CA GLY A 62 -0.20 -9.50 1.64
C GLY A 62 0.79 -8.37 1.79
N SER A 63 0.99 -7.57 0.73
CA SER A 63 1.99 -6.51 0.69
C SER A 63 1.94 -5.61 1.93
N THR A 64 3.08 -5.51 2.61
CA THR A 64 3.27 -4.54 3.70
C THR A 64 3.67 -3.17 3.18
N ALA A 65 4.05 -3.05 1.90
CA ALA A 65 4.28 -1.75 1.27
C ALA A 65 2.95 -1.05 0.94
N LEU A 66 1.91 -1.79 0.51
CA LEU A 66 0.55 -1.29 0.28
C LEU A 66 -0.24 -1.05 1.57
N GLN A 67 0.16 -1.71 2.67
CA GLN A 67 -0.64 -1.77 3.91
C GLN A 67 -1.09 -0.39 4.42
N PRO A 68 -0.23 0.66 4.50
CA PRO A 68 -0.64 1.96 5.04
C PRO A 68 -1.83 2.60 4.30
N VAL A 69 -1.79 2.67 2.97
CA VAL A 69 -2.88 3.27 2.20
C VAL A 69 -4.12 2.38 2.18
N CYS A 70 -3.95 1.06 2.16
CA CYS A 70 -5.06 0.11 2.23
C CYS A 70 -5.81 0.21 3.57
N GLU A 71 -5.10 0.34 4.71
CA GLU A 71 -5.69 0.55 6.03
C GLU A 71 -6.44 1.87 6.11
N ALA A 72 -5.84 2.97 5.64
CA ALA A 72 -6.48 4.27 5.64
C ALA A 72 -7.75 4.31 4.77
N ALA A 73 -7.70 3.72 3.58
CA ALA A 73 -8.85 3.61 2.70
C ALA A 73 -9.94 2.71 3.29
N ALA A 74 -9.56 1.58 3.91
CA ALA A 74 -10.50 0.68 4.58
C ALA A 74 -11.23 1.38 5.73
N GLU A 75 -10.52 2.20 6.53
CA GLU A 75 -11.14 2.97 7.60
C GLU A 75 -12.19 3.95 7.08
N GLN A 76 -11.87 4.72 6.04
CA GLN A 76 -12.80 5.66 5.43
C GLN A 76 -13.99 4.94 4.78
N PHE A 77 -13.73 3.88 4.02
CA PHE A 77 -14.79 3.10 3.37
C PHE A 77 -15.79 2.50 4.36
N MET A 78 -15.31 1.99 5.52
CA MET A 78 -16.18 1.46 6.58
C MET A 78 -17.01 2.55 7.26
N GLN A 79 -16.50 3.79 7.37
CA GLN A 79 -17.29 4.92 7.90
C GLN A 79 -18.47 5.26 6.97
N GLU A 80 -18.26 5.20 5.66
CA GLU A 80 -19.31 5.43 4.65
C GLU A 80 -20.25 4.24 4.47
N ASN A 81 -19.77 3.02 4.74
CA ASN A 81 -20.48 1.76 4.58
C ASN A 81 -20.49 0.95 5.87
N PRO A 82 -21.32 1.32 6.89
CA PRO A 82 -21.28 0.70 8.22
C PRO A 82 -21.61 -0.79 8.27
N GLY A 83 -22.22 -1.33 7.19
CA GLY A 83 -22.47 -2.77 7.03
C GLY A 83 -21.27 -3.58 6.54
N VAL A 84 -20.17 -2.92 6.17
CA VAL A 84 -18.95 -3.58 5.70
C VAL A 84 -17.89 -3.61 6.81
N GLN A 85 -17.22 -4.75 6.96
CA GLN A 85 -16.08 -4.92 7.86
C GLN A 85 -14.86 -5.29 7.04
N ILE A 86 -13.79 -4.50 7.12
CA ILE A 86 -12.53 -4.74 6.42
C ILE A 86 -11.40 -4.97 7.42
N THR A 87 -10.64 -6.04 7.21
CA THR A 87 -9.43 -6.34 7.97
C THR A 87 -8.24 -6.39 7.01
N VAL A 88 -7.22 -5.57 7.27
CA VAL A 88 -5.98 -5.53 6.47
C VAL A 88 -4.87 -6.20 7.28
N GLN A 89 -4.15 -7.12 6.63
CA GLN A 89 -3.06 -7.89 7.27
C GLN A 89 -1.83 -7.89 6.37
N GLY A 90 -0.66 -7.76 6.97
CA GLY A 90 0.61 -7.97 6.29
C GLY A 90 0.86 -9.45 5.96
N GLY A 91 2.11 -9.78 5.67
CA GLY A 91 2.58 -11.15 5.38
C GLY A 91 3.41 -11.25 4.10
N GLY A 92 3.46 -10.14 3.34
CA GLY A 92 4.18 -10.03 2.08
C GLY A 92 3.38 -10.50 0.87
N SER A 93 3.77 -10.03 -0.30
CA SER A 93 3.09 -10.26 -1.59
C SER A 93 2.89 -11.73 -1.93
N GLY A 94 3.87 -12.58 -1.60
CA GLY A 94 3.75 -14.03 -1.82
C GLY A 94 2.62 -14.68 -1.03
N GLN A 95 2.38 -14.23 0.21
CA GLN A 95 1.26 -14.69 1.02
C GLN A 95 -0.07 -14.20 0.44
N GLY A 96 -0.15 -12.92 0.05
CA GLY A 96 -1.35 -12.34 -0.58
C GLY A 96 -1.78 -13.12 -1.81
N ILE A 97 -0.86 -13.32 -2.76
CA ILE A 97 -1.12 -14.08 -3.99
C ILE A 97 -1.53 -15.52 -3.69
N THR A 98 -0.84 -16.19 -2.76
CA THR A 98 -1.17 -17.57 -2.40
C THR A 98 -2.57 -17.69 -1.80
N GLN A 99 -2.93 -16.81 -0.88
CA GLN A 99 -4.24 -16.89 -0.20
C GLN A 99 -5.41 -16.53 -1.11
N ILE A 100 -5.24 -15.55 -2.00
CA ILE A 100 -6.30 -15.19 -2.96
C ILE A 100 -6.52 -16.29 -4.01
N THR A 101 -5.47 -16.91 -4.53
CA THR A 101 -5.59 -18.01 -5.48
C THR A 101 -6.22 -19.27 -4.87
N GLN A 102 -6.06 -19.46 -3.56
CA GLN A 102 -6.71 -20.52 -2.78
C GLN A 102 -8.15 -20.17 -2.34
N GLY A 103 -8.60 -18.93 -2.57
CA GLY A 103 -9.91 -18.45 -2.11
C GLY A 103 -10.01 -18.29 -0.59
N ALA A 104 -8.89 -18.18 0.11
CA ALA A 104 -8.84 -18.05 1.57
C ALA A 104 -9.12 -16.62 2.06
N VAL A 105 -8.96 -15.62 1.20
CA VAL A 105 -9.20 -14.20 1.47
C VAL A 105 -9.97 -13.55 0.33
N GLN A 106 -10.54 -12.37 0.57
CA GLN A 106 -11.25 -11.60 -0.45
C GLN A 106 -10.31 -10.79 -1.33
N ILE A 107 -9.17 -10.34 -0.76
CA ILE A 107 -8.19 -9.51 -1.46
C ILE A 107 -6.78 -10.02 -1.14
N GLY A 108 -5.99 -10.23 -2.19
CA GLY A 108 -4.56 -10.50 -2.11
C GLY A 108 -3.75 -9.26 -2.53
N ASN A 109 -3.05 -8.63 -1.59
CA ASN A 109 -2.23 -7.44 -1.83
C ASN A 109 -0.81 -7.82 -2.28
N SER A 110 -0.27 -7.15 -3.30
CA SER A 110 1.05 -7.50 -3.86
C SER A 110 1.76 -6.34 -4.54
N ASP A 111 3.09 -6.23 -4.33
CA ASP A 111 3.99 -5.34 -5.07
C ASP A 111 4.47 -5.97 -6.39
N VAL A 112 4.11 -7.22 -6.66
CA VAL A 112 4.55 -7.94 -7.86
C VAL A 112 3.38 -8.56 -8.59
N PHE A 113 3.53 -8.74 -9.89
CA PHE A 113 2.57 -9.46 -10.70
C PHE A 113 2.40 -10.90 -10.22
N ALA A 114 1.16 -11.40 -10.18
CA ALA A 114 0.84 -12.75 -9.74
C ALA A 114 1.54 -13.81 -10.59
N GLU A 115 1.78 -13.55 -11.86
CA GLU A 115 2.52 -14.41 -12.80
C GLU A 115 3.91 -14.76 -12.30
N SER A 116 4.55 -13.90 -11.52
CA SER A 116 5.87 -14.16 -10.94
C SER A 116 5.87 -15.18 -9.78
N LYS A 117 4.71 -15.46 -9.20
CA LYS A 117 4.55 -16.31 -8.01
C LYS A 117 3.68 -17.53 -8.23
N VAL A 118 2.72 -17.47 -9.16
CA VAL A 118 1.78 -18.56 -9.45
C VAL A 118 2.42 -19.52 -10.44
N LYS A 119 2.53 -20.78 -10.04
CA LYS A 119 3.13 -21.85 -10.89
C LYS A 119 2.13 -22.43 -11.89
N ASP A 120 0.87 -22.56 -11.48
CA ASP A 120 -0.21 -23.07 -12.33
C ASP A 120 -0.98 -21.90 -12.93
N SER A 121 -0.84 -21.69 -14.23
CA SER A 121 -1.51 -20.60 -14.94
C SER A 121 -3.04 -20.67 -14.84
N SER A 122 -3.63 -21.82 -14.50
CA SER A 122 -5.06 -21.96 -14.27
C SER A 122 -5.53 -21.18 -13.03
N ASP A 123 -4.65 -20.96 -12.05
CA ASP A 123 -4.97 -20.15 -10.88
C ASP A 123 -5.07 -18.66 -11.20
N LEU A 124 -4.32 -18.18 -12.19
CA LEU A 124 -4.42 -16.79 -12.68
C LEU A 124 -5.80 -16.49 -13.28
N THR A 125 -6.47 -17.50 -13.86
CA THR A 125 -7.82 -17.28 -14.43
C THR A 125 -8.91 -17.10 -13.38
N LYS A 126 -8.62 -17.40 -12.11
CA LYS A 126 -9.55 -17.28 -10.98
C LYS A 126 -9.53 -15.91 -10.33
N ILE A 127 -8.54 -15.08 -10.64
CA ILE A 127 -8.32 -13.78 -10.03
C ILE A 127 -8.32 -12.66 -11.07
N THR A 128 -8.68 -11.46 -10.62
CA THR A 128 -8.61 -10.22 -11.39
C THR A 128 -7.55 -9.34 -10.76
N ASP A 129 -6.65 -8.79 -11.58
CA ASP A 129 -5.65 -7.82 -11.17
C ASP A 129 -6.21 -6.41 -11.20
N ASN A 130 -6.11 -5.70 -10.08
CA ASN A 130 -6.44 -4.29 -9.97
C ASN A 130 -5.18 -3.54 -9.50
N LYS A 131 -4.55 -2.80 -10.41
CA LYS A 131 -3.44 -1.91 -10.09
C LYS A 131 -4.00 -0.65 -9.45
N VAL A 132 -3.82 -0.52 -8.15
CA VAL A 132 -4.48 0.55 -7.37
C VAL A 132 -3.60 1.79 -7.17
N CYS A 133 -2.29 1.66 -7.20
CA CYS A 133 -1.35 2.78 -7.19
C CYS A 133 0.04 2.31 -7.58
N ILE A 134 1.00 3.24 -7.60
CA ILE A 134 2.41 2.93 -7.78
C ILE A 134 3.15 3.21 -6.48
N VAL A 135 4.12 2.36 -6.16
CA VAL A 135 5.00 2.53 -5.01
C VAL A 135 6.44 2.69 -5.47
N GLY A 136 7.06 3.80 -5.07
CA GLY A 136 8.50 3.95 -5.11
C GLY A 136 9.13 3.31 -3.87
N MET A 137 10.27 2.70 -4.04
CA MET A 137 11.05 2.06 -2.98
C MET A 137 12.49 2.51 -3.08
N GLY A 138 13.20 2.55 -1.95
CA GLY A 138 14.59 2.95 -2.01
C GLY A 138 15.41 2.51 -0.80
N PRO A 139 16.75 2.55 -0.93
CA PRO A 139 17.65 2.22 0.14
C PRO A 139 17.53 3.26 1.26
N ILE A 140 17.48 2.75 2.49
CA ILE A 140 17.48 3.53 3.72
C ILE A 140 18.64 3.09 4.60
N VAL A 141 19.26 4.03 5.30
CA VAL A 141 20.38 3.77 6.20
C VAL A 141 20.15 4.40 7.57
N ASN A 142 20.82 3.87 8.59
CA ASN A 142 20.84 4.53 9.89
C ASN A 142 21.34 5.97 9.75
N SER A 143 20.86 6.86 10.61
CA SER A 143 21.22 8.29 10.57
C SER A 143 22.70 8.59 10.84
N ASP A 144 23.46 7.65 11.41
CA ASP A 144 24.91 7.76 11.64
C ASP A 144 25.73 7.51 10.36
N VAL A 145 25.19 6.81 9.35
CA VAL A 145 25.87 6.58 8.07
C VAL A 145 26.09 7.91 7.35
N THR A 146 27.35 8.19 6.98
CA THR A 146 27.74 9.48 6.38
C THR A 146 27.57 9.54 4.86
N VAL A 147 27.26 8.42 4.20
CA VAL A 147 26.99 8.35 2.75
C VAL A 147 25.60 8.89 2.46
N ASP A 148 25.47 9.79 1.45
CA ASP A 148 24.19 10.37 1.00
C ASP A 148 23.78 9.91 -0.40
N ASP A 149 24.77 9.47 -1.19
CA ASP A 149 24.58 9.00 -2.58
C ASP A 149 25.45 7.76 -2.78
N ILE A 150 24.89 6.71 -3.35
CA ILE A 150 25.58 5.46 -3.61
C ILE A 150 25.49 5.08 -5.07
N LYS A 151 26.56 4.51 -5.64
CA LYS A 151 26.50 3.92 -6.97
C LYS A 151 25.64 2.66 -6.96
N LEU A 152 24.86 2.45 -8.02
CA LEU A 152 24.03 1.24 -8.15
C LEU A 152 24.87 -0.04 -8.03
N ASP A 153 26.07 -0.05 -8.64
CA ASP A 153 26.99 -1.19 -8.55
C ASP A 153 27.49 -1.45 -7.12
N ASP A 154 27.72 -0.40 -6.34
CA ASP A 154 28.16 -0.55 -4.94
C ASP A 154 27.00 -0.97 -4.05
N LEU A 155 25.79 -0.43 -4.27
CA LEU A 155 24.58 -0.89 -3.62
C LEU A 155 24.34 -2.39 -3.86
N LYS A 156 24.51 -2.84 -5.11
CA LYS A 156 24.45 -4.26 -5.46
C LYS A 156 25.47 -5.08 -4.69
N LYS A 157 26.74 -4.67 -4.66
CA LYS A 157 27.81 -5.37 -3.93
C LYS A 157 27.56 -5.46 -2.43
N ILE A 158 26.96 -4.43 -1.82
CA ILE A 158 26.55 -4.46 -0.41
C ILE A 158 25.51 -5.57 -0.21
N PHE A 159 24.46 -5.63 -1.05
CA PHE A 159 23.42 -6.65 -0.94
C PHE A 159 23.84 -8.04 -1.43
N MET A 160 25.01 -8.15 -2.08
CA MET A 160 25.70 -9.42 -2.39
C MET A 160 26.68 -9.84 -1.28
N GLY A 161 26.95 -8.97 -0.29
CA GLY A 161 27.91 -9.22 0.78
C GLY A 161 29.36 -9.06 0.37
N GLU A 162 29.64 -8.39 -0.74
CA GLU A 162 30.98 -8.12 -1.28
C GLU A 162 31.60 -6.86 -0.66
N ILE A 163 30.81 -5.81 -0.43
CA ILE A 163 31.17 -4.60 0.31
C ILE A 163 30.59 -4.72 1.71
N THR A 164 31.42 -4.61 2.73
CA THR A 164 31.05 -4.87 4.12
C THR A 164 31.38 -3.72 5.07
N ASN A 165 32.01 -2.65 4.57
CA ASN A 165 32.37 -1.47 5.34
C ASN A 165 32.02 -0.21 4.56
N TRP A 166 31.43 0.79 5.23
CA TRP A 166 31.04 2.06 4.61
C TRP A 166 32.22 2.84 4.03
N SER A 167 33.44 2.66 4.56
CA SER A 167 34.67 3.30 4.01
C SER A 167 34.96 2.88 2.57
N GLU A 168 34.51 1.71 2.14
CA GLU A 168 34.69 1.23 0.75
C GLU A 168 33.87 2.03 -0.26
N VAL A 169 32.86 2.74 0.21
CA VAL A 169 31.95 3.58 -0.62
C VAL A 169 31.99 5.06 -0.23
N GLY A 170 33.06 5.49 0.42
CA GLY A 170 33.31 6.89 0.77
C GLY A 170 32.68 7.35 2.09
N GLY A 171 32.19 6.44 2.90
CA GLY A 171 31.68 6.70 4.24
C GLY A 171 32.75 6.60 5.32
N ALA A 172 32.32 6.60 6.58
CA ALA A 172 33.21 6.36 7.74
C ALA A 172 33.68 4.92 7.77
N ASP A 173 34.77 4.65 8.55
CA ASP A 173 35.24 3.28 8.84
C ASP A 173 34.25 2.61 9.82
N GLU A 174 33.17 2.06 9.28
CA GLU A 174 32.08 1.45 10.02
C GLU A 174 31.55 0.22 9.27
N PRO A 175 31.35 -0.92 9.95
CA PRO A 175 30.78 -2.11 9.32
C PRO A 175 29.35 -1.88 8.81
N ILE A 176 29.04 -2.44 7.64
CA ILE A 176 27.70 -2.41 7.07
C ILE A 176 26.87 -3.56 7.67
N THR A 177 25.75 -3.21 8.30
CA THR A 177 24.73 -4.19 8.73
C THR A 177 23.58 -4.24 7.73
N VAL A 178 23.55 -5.26 6.87
CA VAL A 178 22.47 -5.43 5.90
C VAL A 178 21.25 -6.05 6.58
N ILE A 179 20.13 -5.36 6.52
CA ILE A 179 18.82 -5.83 6.95
C ILE A 179 17.98 -6.08 5.69
N ASN A 180 17.80 -7.34 5.33
CA ASN A 180 17.04 -7.73 4.14
C ASN A 180 15.56 -7.97 4.50
N ARG A 181 14.73 -8.15 3.49
CA ARG A 181 13.34 -8.58 3.65
C ARG A 181 13.25 -10.09 3.41
N ALA A 182 12.25 -10.73 4.04
CA ALA A 182 11.99 -12.15 3.85
C ALA A 182 11.67 -12.49 2.38
N SER A 183 11.94 -13.73 1.97
CA SER A 183 11.82 -14.18 0.56
C SER A 183 10.41 -14.02 -0.05
N GLY A 184 9.36 -13.96 0.78
CA GLY A 184 7.97 -13.69 0.37
C GLY A 184 7.65 -12.22 0.12
N SER A 185 8.57 -11.29 0.41
CA SER A 185 8.37 -9.86 0.24
C SER A 185 8.36 -9.46 -1.24
N GLY A 186 7.33 -8.74 -1.67
CA GLY A 186 7.29 -8.13 -2.98
C GLY A 186 8.25 -6.95 -3.08
N THR A 187 8.39 -6.16 -2.00
CA THR A 187 9.40 -5.09 -1.89
C THR A 187 10.80 -5.62 -2.15
N ARG A 188 11.14 -6.80 -1.57
CA ARG A 188 12.41 -7.49 -1.87
C ARG A 188 12.51 -7.86 -3.34
N ALA A 189 11.50 -8.46 -3.90
CA ALA A 189 11.51 -8.86 -5.30
C ALA A 189 11.71 -7.66 -6.23
N THR A 190 11.01 -6.55 -5.99
CA THR A 190 11.15 -5.30 -6.75
C THR A 190 12.54 -4.69 -6.60
N PHE A 191 13.08 -4.67 -5.39
CA PHE A 191 14.43 -4.16 -5.14
C PHE A 191 15.51 -5.03 -5.80
N GLU A 192 15.43 -6.36 -5.62
CA GLU A 192 16.40 -7.29 -6.22
C GLU A 192 16.34 -7.27 -7.75
N ASP A 193 15.16 -7.14 -8.35
CA ASP A 193 15.02 -6.99 -9.81
C ASP A 193 15.74 -5.74 -10.32
N ALA A 194 15.54 -4.61 -9.66
CA ALA A 194 16.14 -3.34 -10.06
C ALA A 194 17.63 -3.22 -9.76
N VAL A 195 18.10 -3.79 -8.63
CA VAL A 195 19.47 -3.60 -8.13
C VAL A 195 20.37 -4.77 -8.49
N LEU A 196 19.90 -6.02 -8.30
CA LEU A 196 20.72 -7.20 -8.60
C LEU A 196 20.65 -7.60 -10.08
N ALA A 197 19.63 -7.16 -10.81
CA ALA A 197 19.47 -7.38 -12.25
C ALA A 197 19.62 -8.86 -12.67
N GLY A 198 19.07 -9.76 -11.85
CA GLY A 198 19.10 -11.21 -12.09
C GLY A 198 20.28 -11.97 -11.46
N ASP A 199 21.26 -11.28 -10.86
CA ASP A 199 22.30 -11.93 -10.11
C ASP A 199 21.76 -12.50 -8.79
N LYS A 200 22.34 -13.63 -8.36
CA LYS A 200 21.89 -14.35 -7.18
C LYS A 200 22.80 -14.01 -5.99
N VAL A 201 22.16 -13.65 -4.88
CA VAL A 201 22.86 -13.50 -3.60
C VAL A 201 23.59 -14.81 -3.25
N PRO A 202 24.89 -14.78 -2.91
CA PRO A 202 25.62 -15.98 -2.54
C PRO A 202 25.01 -16.69 -1.33
N ASP A 203 24.95 -18.01 -1.35
CA ASP A 203 24.43 -18.81 -0.22
C ASP A 203 25.21 -18.59 1.09
N SER A 204 26.46 -18.15 1.00
CA SER A 204 27.30 -17.81 2.16
C SER A 204 26.91 -16.51 2.82
N PHE A 205 26.24 -15.59 2.12
CA PHE A 205 25.78 -14.33 2.68
C PHE A 205 24.40 -14.49 3.31
N LYS A 206 24.30 -14.27 4.61
CA LYS A 206 23.08 -14.46 5.41
C LYS A 206 22.78 -13.18 6.19
N PRO A 207 22.26 -12.14 5.53
CA PRO A 207 21.81 -10.94 6.20
C PRO A 207 20.64 -11.24 7.13
N GLN A 208 20.41 -10.38 8.11
CA GLN A 208 19.21 -10.46 8.94
C GLN A 208 17.97 -10.17 8.09
N GLU A 209 16.95 -11.01 8.18
CA GLU A 209 15.70 -10.85 7.42
C GLU A 209 14.55 -10.35 8.29
N GLN A 210 13.67 -9.52 7.68
CA GLN A 210 12.46 -8.96 8.30
C GLN A 210 11.23 -9.21 7.44
N ASP A 211 10.12 -9.58 8.08
CA ASP A 211 8.88 -9.93 7.40
C ASP A 211 8.10 -8.71 6.90
N SER A 212 8.22 -7.55 7.58
CA SER A 212 7.46 -6.36 7.24
C SER A 212 8.32 -5.14 6.95
N SER A 213 7.82 -4.22 6.11
CA SER A 213 8.45 -2.92 5.82
C SER A 213 8.64 -2.10 7.09
N GLY A 214 7.62 -2.03 7.96
CA GLY A 214 7.70 -1.26 9.19
C GLY A 214 8.75 -1.81 10.18
N THR A 215 8.94 -3.14 10.25
CA THR A 215 9.98 -3.73 11.10
C THR A 215 11.37 -3.46 10.53
N ALA A 216 11.56 -3.59 9.21
CA ALA A 216 12.82 -3.26 8.55
C ALA A 216 13.22 -1.79 8.79
N ALA A 217 12.28 -0.85 8.62
CA ALA A 217 12.52 0.58 8.89
C ALA A 217 12.95 0.84 10.34
N LYS A 218 12.23 0.26 11.32
CA LYS A 218 12.57 0.39 12.75
C LYS A 218 13.95 -0.18 13.08
N MET A 219 14.31 -1.30 12.47
CA MET A 219 15.61 -1.90 12.69
C MET A 219 16.75 -1.07 12.12
N VAL A 220 16.58 -0.49 10.91
CA VAL A 220 17.56 0.47 10.36
C VAL A 220 17.72 1.64 11.32
N ALA A 221 16.63 2.23 11.79
CA ALA A 221 16.66 3.37 12.71
C ALA A 221 17.42 3.08 14.02
N SER A 222 17.41 1.83 14.49
CA SER A 222 18.00 1.43 15.77
C SER A 222 19.34 0.71 15.69
N THR A 223 19.84 0.41 14.49
CA THR A 223 21.08 -0.38 14.30
C THR A 223 22.15 0.48 13.63
N PRO A 224 23.26 0.80 14.32
CA PRO A 224 24.37 1.53 13.73
C PRO A 224 24.88 0.87 12.45
N GLY A 225 25.26 1.67 11.47
CA GLY A 225 25.78 1.22 10.17
C GLY A 225 24.77 0.42 9.33
N ALA A 226 23.50 0.36 9.71
CA ALA A 226 22.51 -0.47 9.02
C ALA A 226 22.08 0.11 7.67
N ILE A 227 21.79 -0.79 6.73
CA ILE A 227 21.14 -0.51 5.45
C ILE A 227 20.00 -1.49 5.22
N SER A 228 18.91 -1.01 4.66
CA SER A 228 17.76 -1.77 4.14
C SER A 228 17.11 -1.02 2.99
N TYR A 229 15.92 -1.42 2.60
CA TYR A 229 15.06 -0.72 1.62
C TYR A 229 13.60 -0.84 2.02
N VAL A 230 12.84 0.22 1.81
CA VAL A 230 11.39 0.27 2.09
C VAL A 230 10.68 1.15 1.07
N ALA A 231 9.36 1.06 1.04
CA ALA A 231 8.50 1.97 0.27
C ALA A 231 8.57 3.40 0.81
N PHE A 232 8.39 4.40 -0.05
CA PHE A 232 8.43 5.83 0.34
C PHE A 232 7.38 6.18 1.41
N SER A 233 6.27 5.44 1.46
CA SER A 233 5.23 5.57 2.49
C SER A 233 5.74 5.34 3.92
N TYR A 234 6.90 4.70 4.08
CA TYR A 234 7.56 4.49 5.38
C TYR A 234 8.65 5.53 5.70
N TYR A 235 8.92 6.46 4.78
CA TYR A 235 9.97 7.45 5.01
C TYR A 235 9.59 8.42 6.12
N ASP A 236 10.46 8.51 7.12
CA ASP A 236 10.35 9.44 8.24
C ASP A 236 11.73 9.99 8.64
N ASN A 237 11.80 10.72 9.75
CA ASN A 237 13.04 11.33 10.22
C ASN A 237 13.91 10.40 11.08
N SER A 238 13.55 9.11 11.23
CA SER A 238 14.28 8.16 12.07
C SER A 238 15.46 7.51 11.37
N PHE A 239 15.55 7.62 10.05
CA PHE A 239 16.61 7.11 9.20
C PHE A 239 16.85 8.05 8.00
N LYS A 240 17.83 7.75 7.19
CA LYS A 240 18.17 8.53 6.00
C LYS A 240 17.93 7.70 4.74
N ALA A 241 17.30 8.29 3.71
CA ALA A 241 17.20 7.69 2.38
C ALA A 241 18.44 8.06 1.55
N LEU A 242 18.96 7.10 0.77
CA LEU A 242 20.09 7.33 -0.12
C LEU A 242 19.63 7.68 -1.53
N LYS A 243 20.34 8.58 -2.18
CA LYS A 243 20.34 8.70 -3.63
C LYS A 243 21.03 7.49 -4.25
N VAL A 244 20.65 7.15 -5.47
CA VAL A 244 21.35 6.13 -6.27
C VAL A 244 21.78 6.77 -7.59
N ASP A 245 23.07 6.75 -7.88
CA ASP A 245 23.67 7.41 -9.05
C ASP A 245 23.26 8.88 -9.21
N GLY A 246 23.17 9.61 -8.10
CA GLY A 246 22.76 11.01 -8.04
C GLY A 246 21.24 11.26 -8.16
N VAL A 247 20.42 10.23 -8.36
CA VAL A 247 18.96 10.34 -8.45
C VAL A 247 18.36 10.21 -7.05
N GLU A 248 17.45 11.13 -6.70
CA GLU A 248 16.74 11.12 -5.43
C GLU A 248 15.55 10.14 -5.45
N PRO A 249 15.32 9.38 -4.36
CA PRO A 249 14.12 8.55 -4.20
C PRO A 249 12.91 9.44 -3.88
N ASN A 250 12.18 9.83 -4.91
CA ASN A 250 10.94 10.59 -4.78
C ASN A 250 9.95 10.23 -5.90
N GLU A 251 8.69 10.62 -5.70
CA GLU A 251 7.56 10.27 -6.56
C GLU A 251 7.78 10.78 -7.98
N LYS A 252 8.25 12.01 -8.14
CA LYS A 252 8.48 12.63 -9.45
C LYS A 252 9.51 11.86 -10.30
N ASN A 253 10.57 11.37 -9.67
CA ASN A 253 11.61 10.59 -10.34
C ASN A 253 11.13 9.16 -10.66
N VAL A 254 10.12 8.65 -9.95
CA VAL A 254 9.42 7.41 -10.30
C VAL A 254 8.51 7.65 -11.50
N GLU A 255 7.72 8.72 -11.53
CA GLU A 255 6.78 9.04 -12.61
C GLU A 255 7.43 9.08 -13.98
N ASP A 256 8.63 9.66 -14.09
CA ASP A 256 9.39 9.74 -15.35
C ASP A 256 10.39 8.59 -15.53
N ASN A 257 10.38 7.64 -14.58
CA ASN A 257 11.27 6.48 -14.57
C ASN A 257 12.78 6.84 -14.53
N SER A 258 13.17 8.00 -14.02
CA SER A 258 14.57 8.27 -13.67
C SER A 258 14.99 7.48 -12.42
N TRP A 259 14.10 7.34 -11.44
CA TRP A 259 14.21 6.35 -10.35
C TRP A 259 13.67 5.01 -10.80
N LYS A 260 14.48 3.93 -10.65
CA LYS A 260 14.18 2.61 -11.24
C LYS A 260 13.53 1.62 -10.26
N ILE A 261 13.61 1.87 -8.94
CA ILE A 261 13.13 0.94 -7.92
C ILE A 261 11.66 1.27 -7.61
N TRP A 262 10.75 0.75 -8.40
CA TRP A 262 9.32 0.96 -8.24
C TRP A 262 8.51 -0.22 -8.78
N SER A 263 7.29 -0.36 -8.29
CA SER A 263 6.31 -1.32 -8.80
C SER A 263 4.88 -0.77 -8.74
N TYR A 264 3.97 -1.51 -9.37
CA TYR A 264 2.56 -1.34 -9.07
C TYR A 264 2.23 -1.98 -7.73
N GLU A 265 1.26 -1.41 -7.05
CA GLU A 265 0.55 -2.08 -5.99
C GLU A 265 -0.72 -2.71 -6.56
N HIS A 266 -0.79 -4.01 -6.44
CA HIS A 266 -1.86 -4.85 -6.96
C HIS A 266 -2.81 -5.27 -5.84
N MET A 267 -4.11 -5.19 -6.07
CA MET A 267 -5.14 -5.81 -5.26
C MET A 267 -5.83 -6.87 -6.10
N TYR A 268 -5.45 -8.13 -5.90
CA TYR A 268 -6.04 -9.27 -6.57
C TYR A 268 -7.34 -9.67 -5.87
N VAL A 269 -8.41 -9.86 -6.64
CA VAL A 269 -9.71 -10.32 -6.15
C VAL A 269 -10.17 -11.54 -6.95
N SER A 270 -11.04 -12.37 -6.37
CA SER A 270 -11.67 -13.46 -7.13
C SER A 270 -12.48 -12.89 -8.30
N THR A 271 -12.49 -13.59 -9.45
CA THR A 271 -13.40 -13.28 -10.58
C THR A 271 -14.87 -13.35 -10.17
N SER A 272 -15.20 -14.04 -9.07
CA SER A 272 -16.53 -14.14 -8.45
C SER A 272 -16.65 -13.33 -7.16
N ALA A 273 -15.84 -12.28 -6.97
CA ALA A 273 -15.87 -11.43 -5.78
C ALA A 273 -17.29 -10.87 -5.53
N ASP A 274 -17.63 -10.74 -4.24
CA ASP A 274 -18.91 -10.17 -3.81
C ASP A 274 -19.01 -8.65 -4.05
N GLU A 275 -20.20 -8.09 -3.85
CA GLU A 275 -20.49 -6.67 -4.09
C GLU A 275 -19.64 -5.75 -3.18
N ALA A 276 -19.43 -6.14 -1.91
CA ALA A 276 -18.64 -5.34 -0.97
C ALA A 276 -17.18 -5.27 -1.38
N THR A 277 -16.59 -6.40 -1.76
CA THR A 277 -15.21 -6.49 -2.26
C THR A 277 -15.01 -5.65 -3.52
N LYS A 278 -15.94 -5.77 -4.50
CA LYS A 278 -15.88 -4.97 -5.73
C LYS A 278 -16.00 -3.48 -5.46
N ALA A 279 -16.93 -3.08 -4.58
CA ALA A 279 -17.10 -1.68 -4.22
C ALA A 279 -15.88 -1.10 -3.51
N PHE A 280 -15.18 -1.89 -2.67
CA PHE A 280 -13.94 -1.44 -2.06
C PHE A 280 -12.80 -1.27 -3.09
N ILE A 281 -12.69 -2.16 -4.08
CA ILE A 281 -11.72 -1.97 -5.18
C ILE A 281 -12.05 -0.72 -6.01
N GLU A 282 -13.33 -0.50 -6.34
CA GLU A 282 -13.78 0.72 -7.04
C GLU A 282 -13.44 1.98 -6.21
N TYR A 283 -13.64 1.93 -4.90
CA TYR A 283 -13.25 3.02 -3.99
C TYR A 283 -11.75 3.29 -4.01
N MET A 284 -10.92 2.24 -3.91
CA MET A 284 -9.45 2.34 -4.00
C MET A 284 -8.97 3.00 -5.29
N MET A 285 -9.70 2.78 -6.40
CA MET A 285 -9.39 3.32 -7.73
C MET A 285 -10.08 4.66 -8.00
N GLY A 286 -10.96 5.11 -7.12
CA GLY A 286 -11.74 6.35 -7.24
C GLY A 286 -10.91 7.60 -6.98
N ASP A 287 -11.37 8.74 -7.51
CA ASP A 287 -10.67 10.03 -7.47
C ASP A 287 -10.33 10.48 -6.04
N GLU A 288 -11.18 10.17 -5.05
CA GLU A 288 -10.96 10.54 -3.65
C GLU A 288 -9.72 9.85 -3.06
N VAL A 289 -9.56 8.57 -3.29
CA VAL A 289 -8.38 7.81 -2.83
C VAL A 289 -7.16 8.17 -3.69
N GLN A 290 -7.32 8.23 -5.00
CA GLN A 290 -6.21 8.51 -5.93
C GLN A 290 -5.65 9.94 -5.78
N GLY A 291 -6.50 10.95 -5.69
CA GLY A 291 -6.10 12.36 -5.53
C GLY A 291 -5.92 12.80 -4.06
N GLY A 292 -6.15 11.91 -3.11
CA GLY A 292 -6.07 12.19 -1.68
C GLY A 292 -5.11 11.27 -0.94
N LEU A 293 -5.60 10.09 -0.51
CA LEU A 293 -4.83 9.18 0.35
C LEU A 293 -3.54 8.66 -0.31
N VAL A 294 -3.59 8.34 -1.61
CA VAL A 294 -2.44 7.83 -2.35
C VAL A 294 -1.29 8.83 -2.29
N GLU A 295 -1.51 10.08 -2.69
CA GLU A 295 -0.47 11.11 -2.68
C GLU A 295 -0.03 11.50 -1.26
N GLN A 296 -0.99 11.62 -0.32
CA GLN A 296 -0.69 12.01 1.07
C GLN A 296 0.20 11.00 1.79
N GLN A 297 0.18 9.75 1.38
CA GLN A 297 0.96 8.69 1.98
C GLN A 297 2.22 8.30 1.19
N GLY A 298 2.62 9.11 0.20
CA GLY A 298 3.86 8.91 -0.55
C GLY A 298 3.77 7.81 -1.61
N TYR A 299 2.55 7.51 -2.10
CA TYR A 299 2.34 6.70 -3.30
C TYR A 299 2.06 7.61 -4.50
N ILE A 300 2.07 7.01 -5.68
CA ILE A 300 1.84 7.73 -6.93
C ILE A 300 0.53 7.23 -7.54
N PRO A 301 -0.42 8.12 -7.90
CA PRO A 301 -1.63 7.74 -8.59
C PRO A 301 -1.32 7.06 -9.92
N MET A 302 -2.20 6.15 -10.37
CA MET A 302 -2.03 5.45 -11.66
C MET A 302 -1.91 6.42 -12.85
N SER A 303 -2.53 7.59 -12.76
CA SER A 303 -2.48 8.65 -13.78
C SER A 303 -1.15 9.42 -13.81
N GLY A 304 -0.36 9.38 -12.73
CA GLY A 304 0.92 10.12 -12.62
C GLY A 304 2.05 9.55 -13.47
N MET A 305 2.01 8.25 -13.79
CA MET A 305 3.09 7.58 -14.50
C MET A 305 3.15 7.92 -15.98
N LYS A 306 4.35 8.24 -16.47
CA LYS A 306 4.68 8.44 -17.89
C LYS A 306 5.12 7.17 -18.59
N VAL A 307 5.30 6.10 -17.84
CA VAL A 307 5.72 4.78 -18.32
C VAL A 307 4.81 3.68 -17.80
N GLU A 308 4.85 2.54 -18.45
CA GLU A 308 4.21 1.30 -18.01
C GLU A 308 5.24 0.18 -17.88
N LYS A 309 5.01 -0.72 -16.95
CA LYS A 309 5.81 -1.93 -16.73
C LYS A 309 4.92 -3.16 -16.89
N ASP A 310 5.32 -4.10 -17.73
CA ASP A 310 4.61 -5.37 -17.86
C ASP A 310 5.11 -6.43 -16.84
N ALA A 311 4.46 -7.59 -16.83
CA ALA A 311 4.79 -8.69 -15.93
C ALA A 311 6.20 -9.30 -16.16
N SER A 312 6.83 -9.00 -17.29
CA SER A 312 8.23 -9.38 -17.55
C SER A 312 9.25 -8.35 -17.04
N GLY A 313 8.78 -7.24 -16.46
CA GLY A 313 9.62 -6.13 -16.01
C GLY A 313 9.97 -5.13 -17.12
N LYS A 314 9.49 -5.32 -18.34
CA LYS A 314 9.77 -4.43 -19.46
C LYS A 314 9.02 -3.11 -19.29
N VAL A 315 9.77 -2.00 -19.33
CA VAL A 315 9.22 -0.64 -19.23
C VAL A 315 9.06 -0.04 -20.63
N THR A 316 7.90 0.57 -20.89
CA THR A 316 7.56 1.28 -22.13
C THR A 316 6.94 2.64 -21.81
N ASN A 317 7.12 3.63 -22.68
CA ASN A 317 6.45 4.93 -22.54
C ASN A 317 4.93 4.78 -22.78
N LYS A 318 4.14 5.53 -22.01
CA LYS A 318 2.70 5.71 -22.24
C LYS A 318 2.44 6.61 -23.42
#